data_93f07761ff17cd0c075f0f913188dc55
#
_entry.id   93f07761ff17cd0c075f0f913188dc55
#
_cell.length_a   1.000
_cell.length_b   1.000
_cell.length_c   1.000
_cell.angle_alpha   90.00
_cell.angle_beta   90.00
_cell.angle_gamma   90.00
#
_symmetry.space_group_name_H-M   'P 1'
#
loop_
_entity.id
_entity.type
_entity.pdbx_description
1 polymer ?
#
loop_
_entity_poly.entity_id
_entity_poly.type
_entity_poly.pdbx_seq_one_letter_code
_entity_poly.pdbx_strand_id
1 'polypeptide(L)'
;MDDVNRVVDKITDKYPAKVMKNRKDHILIKGNEGKEEISANTRTVPGIITNRGCAYAGCKGVVIGPIIDMVHITHGPVGCAYYTWGTRRNKGKTREGGKNFLAYSFTTDMQESDIVFGGDKKLMQAIKEAVEIFNPKAISIAATCPVGLIGDDIHAVAKAAQDEFGVPVLAFSCEGYKGVSQSAGHHIANNKLMQDVVGKIDIPEEEKKQHTINILGEYNIGGDEWEIKRVLNKVGYTVNTTMTGNSEYEDIAKAHNADLNLIQCHRSINYIAEMIEIKYGLPWMKVNFIGIENISNTLRNMAKYFDEEELTKRTEEVIAEETESIKDEIKHFKSMCEGKTAMLYVGGSRAHHYQGLLKEIGMDTILAGYEFGHRDDYEGRDVIPYIKLDADTRNIEEISVEKDERKFKLRMPAEKLEELKKEIPLNNYPGMITEMKDNTIVIDDLNHFETEMVVKALKPAFFGSGIKDKYIIQKMGVYSKQMHSYDYAGPYAGYRGAVNFAKDTAAGIHTPAWSYTIPPWKKEPILKGKIQIEGVEEVC
;
A
#
# COMPACT_ATOMS: atom_id res chain seq x y z
N MET A 1 1.75 -31.60 5.99
CA MET A 1 0.33 -31.32 6.31
C MET A 1 0.04 -31.34 7.82
N ASP A 2 0.37 -32.40 8.55
CA ASP A 2 0.04 -32.49 9.98
C ASP A 2 0.62 -31.35 10.84
N ASP A 3 1.84 -30.86 10.55
CA ASP A 3 2.46 -29.80 11.34
C ASP A 3 1.83 -28.43 11.09
N VAL A 4 1.42 -28.12 9.86
CA VAL A 4 0.78 -26.83 9.51
C VAL A 4 -0.64 -26.77 10.06
N ASN A 5 -1.42 -27.85 9.92
CA ASN A 5 -2.75 -27.96 10.51
C ASN A 5 -2.70 -27.83 12.03
N ARG A 6 -1.72 -28.47 12.69
CA ARG A 6 -1.49 -28.32 14.14
C ARG A 6 -1.19 -26.89 14.56
N VAL A 7 -0.50 -26.11 13.72
CA VAL A 7 -0.27 -24.67 14.02
C VAL A 7 -1.57 -23.90 13.97
N VAL A 8 -2.40 -24.12 12.93
CA VAL A 8 -3.71 -23.46 12.81
C VAL A 8 -4.63 -23.84 13.96
N ASP A 9 -4.70 -25.11 14.33
CA ASP A 9 -5.51 -25.59 15.45
C ASP A 9 -5.06 -24.94 16.77
N LYS A 10 -3.76 -24.88 17.05
CA LYS A 10 -3.23 -24.21 18.26
C LYS A 10 -3.58 -22.73 18.35
N ILE A 11 -3.72 -22.04 17.22
CA ILE A 11 -4.14 -20.64 17.18
C ILE A 11 -5.61 -20.52 17.53
N THR A 12 -6.44 -21.39 16.94
CA THR A 12 -7.91 -21.29 17.02
C THR A 12 -8.50 -21.92 18.28
N ASP A 13 -7.90 -22.98 18.83
CA ASP A 13 -8.43 -23.72 20.00
C ASP A 13 -8.57 -22.87 21.28
N LYS A 14 -7.87 -21.78 21.37
CA LYS A 14 -7.96 -20.86 22.51
C LYS A 14 -9.12 -19.88 22.43
N TYR A 15 -9.79 -19.81 21.29
CA TYR A 15 -10.94 -18.94 21.11
C TYR A 15 -12.25 -19.58 21.59
N PRO A 16 -13.21 -18.78 22.06
CA PRO A 16 -14.57 -19.25 22.22
C PRO A 16 -15.12 -19.83 20.91
N ALA A 17 -15.92 -20.87 20.97
CA ALA A 17 -16.38 -21.63 19.79
C ALA A 17 -16.96 -20.76 18.65
N LYS A 18 -17.70 -19.69 19.00
CA LYS A 18 -18.24 -18.73 18.03
C LYS A 18 -17.15 -17.95 17.31
N VAL A 19 -16.11 -17.51 18.02
CA VAL A 19 -14.97 -16.77 17.46
C VAL A 19 -14.13 -17.70 16.58
N MET A 20 -13.85 -18.90 17.09
CA MET A 20 -13.13 -19.94 16.36
C MET A 20 -13.79 -20.26 15.02
N LYS A 21 -15.12 -20.41 15.00
CA LYS A 21 -15.86 -20.67 13.76
C LYS A 21 -15.62 -19.57 12.73
N ASN A 22 -15.70 -18.30 13.14
CA ASN A 22 -15.45 -17.18 12.24
C ASN A 22 -13.99 -17.15 11.77
N ARG A 23 -13.01 -17.30 12.70
CA ARG A 23 -11.59 -17.21 12.35
C ARG A 23 -11.11 -18.30 11.38
N LYS A 24 -11.69 -19.50 11.43
CA LYS A 24 -11.36 -20.58 10.48
C LYS A 24 -11.60 -20.20 9.02
N ASP A 25 -12.56 -19.31 8.76
CA ASP A 25 -12.84 -18.84 7.40
C ASP A 25 -11.82 -17.80 6.90
N HIS A 26 -11.00 -17.23 7.80
CA HIS A 26 -9.93 -16.28 7.48
C HIS A 26 -8.56 -16.94 7.32
N ILE A 27 -8.49 -18.25 7.36
CA ILE A 27 -7.24 -19.01 7.27
C ILE A 27 -7.36 -20.00 6.12
N LEU A 28 -6.39 -19.94 5.21
CA LEU A 28 -6.25 -20.88 4.10
C LEU A 28 -4.87 -21.54 4.17
N ILE A 29 -4.81 -22.84 3.92
CA ILE A 29 -3.57 -23.58 3.70
C ILE A 29 -3.54 -23.97 2.24
N LYS A 30 -2.57 -23.48 1.48
CA LYS A 30 -2.46 -23.79 0.05
C LYS A 30 -2.25 -25.28 -0.16
N GLY A 31 -2.95 -25.85 -1.14
CA GLY A 31 -2.88 -27.29 -1.45
C GLY A 31 -3.66 -28.19 -0.50
N ASN A 32 -4.45 -27.63 0.44
CA ASN A 32 -5.31 -28.41 1.30
C ASN A 32 -6.64 -28.72 0.57
N GLU A 33 -6.93 -29.99 0.35
CA GLU A 33 -8.14 -30.41 -0.36
C GLU A 33 -9.40 -29.84 0.30
N GLY A 34 -10.24 -29.17 -0.48
CA GLY A 34 -11.59 -28.74 -0.10
C GLY A 34 -11.76 -27.32 0.40
N LYS A 35 -10.71 -26.50 0.54
CA LYS A 35 -10.84 -25.09 0.89
C LYS A 35 -10.11 -24.18 -0.10
N GLU A 36 -10.87 -23.63 -1.03
CA GLU A 36 -10.35 -22.69 -2.05
C GLU A 36 -10.66 -21.22 -1.75
N GLU A 37 -11.47 -20.94 -0.72
CA GLU A 37 -11.94 -19.59 -0.42
C GLU A 37 -11.45 -19.12 0.94
N ILE A 38 -11.14 -17.81 1.01
CA ILE A 38 -10.80 -17.11 2.24
C ILE A 38 -11.77 -15.93 2.45
N SER A 39 -12.24 -15.77 3.68
CA SER A 39 -12.97 -14.56 4.07
C SER A 39 -11.98 -13.45 4.35
N ALA A 40 -12.18 -12.29 3.75
CA ALA A 40 -11.26 -11.16 3.84
C ALA A 40 -11.96 -9.89 4.34
N ASN A 41 -11.19 -9.03 5.01
CA ASN A 41 -11.56 -7.68 5.39
C ASN A 41 -12.90 -7.58 6.15
N THR A 42 -13.16 -8.51 7.06
CA THR A 42 -14.37 -8.54 7.88
C THR A 42 -14.20 -7.76 9.18
N ARG A 43 -15.30 -7.58 9.91
CA ARG A 43 -15.27 -6.85 11.19
C ARG A 43 -14.40 -7.55 12.22
N THR A 44 -13.66 -6.75 12.96
CA THR A 44 -12.86 -7.23 14.10
C THR A 44 -13.72 -7.92 15.14
N VAL A 45 -13.19 -8.98 15.73
CA VAL A 45 -13.80 -9.61 16.91
C VAL A 45 -13.65 -8.65 18.11
N PRO A 46 -14.75 -8.31 18.80
CA PRO A 46 -14.67 -7.45 19.98
C PRO A 46 -13.70 -7.98 21.04
N GLY A 47 -12.85 -7.12 21.56
CA GLY A 47 -11.84 -7.47 22.57
C GLY A 47 -10.50 -7.97 21.99
N ILE A 48 -10.43 -8.26 20.69
CA ILE A 48 -9.17 -8.61 20.00
C ILE A 48 -8.58 -7.37 19.38
N ILE A 49 -7.32 -7.07 19.68
CA ILE A 49 -6.61 -5.93 19.10
C ILE A 49 -6.33 -6.23 17.62
N THR A 50 -6.89 -5.39 16.76
CA THR A 50 -6.60 -5.44 15.33
C THR A 50 -5.41 -4.57 14.97
N ASN A 51 -4.68 -4.98 13.93
CA ASN A 51 -3.58 -4.23 13.35
C ASN A 51 -4.02 -3.30 12.21
N ARG A 52 -5.31 -3.27 11.89
CA ARG A 52 -5.86 -2.43 10.82
C ARG A 52 -5.87 -0.94 11.19
N GLY A 53 -5.66 -0.09 10.19
CA GLY A 53 -5.96 1.33 10.26
C GLY A 53 -7.44 1.61 10.01
N CYS A 54 -7.88 2.84 10.22
CA CYS A 54 -9.24 3.31 9.96
C CYS A 54 -9.38 3.97 8.58
N ALA A 55 -10.61 4.28 8.15
CA ALA A 55 -10.89 4.93 6.86
C ALA A 55 -10.14 6.27 6.71
N TYR A 56 -10.09 7.10 7.74
CA TYR A 56 -9.31 8.34 7.71
C TYR A 56 -7.81 8.08 7.43
N ALA A 57 -7.22 7.08 8.06
CA ALA A 57 -5.83 6.71 7.81
C ALA A 57 -5.61 6.22 6.37
N GLY A 58 -6.56 5.49 5.81
CA GLY A 58 -6.53 5.06 4.42
C GLY A 58 -6.63 6.22 3.42
N CYS A 59 -7.57 7.13 3.64
CA CYS A 59 -7.76 8.29 2.77
C CYS A 59 -6.58 9.27 2.89
N LYS A 60 -6.48 9.96 4.04
CA LYS A 60 -5.49 11.02 4.26
C LYS A 60 -4.06 10.47 4.36
N GLY A 61 -3.85 9.40 5.08
CA GLY A 61 -2.52 8.88 5.33
C GLY A 61 -1.93 8.09 4.15
N VAL A 62 -2.77 7.38 3.37
CA VAL A 62 -2.28 6.53 2.27
C VAL A 62 -2.38 7.22 0.93
N VAL A 63 -3.59 7.64 0.52
CA VAL A 63 -3.83 8.02 -0.88
C VAL A 63 -3.54 9.49 -1.13
N ILE A 64 -4.13 10.42 -0.38
CA ILE A 64 -3.99 11.85 -0.70
C ILE A 64 -2.75 12.48 -0.07
N GLY A 65 -2.31 12.03 1.11
CA GLY A 65 -1.19 12.64 1.83
C GLY A 65 0.15 12.69 1.10
N PRO A 66 0.48 11.77 0.17
CA PRO A 66 1.70 11.83 -0.62
C PRO A 66 1.75 12.87 -1.74
N ILE A 67 0.63 13.57 -2.05
CA ILE A 67 0.59 14.65 -3.05
C ILE A 67 1.31 15.87 -2.46
N ILE A 68 2.40 16.28 -3.10
CA ILE A 68 3.39 17.13 -2.44
C ILE A 68 3.04 18.61 -2.36
N ASP A 69 2.29 19.15 -3.30
CA ASP A 69 1.96 20.57 -3.46
C ASP A 69 0.58 20.96 -2.92
N MET A 70 -0.12 19.98 -2.32
CA MET A 70 -1.41 20.20 -1.67
C MET A 70 -1.24 20.39 -0.16
N VAL A 71 -1.99 21.32 0.42
CA VAL A 71 -2.15 21.43 1.88
C VAL A 71 -3.24 20.43 2.32
N HIS A 72 -2.87 19.47 3.18
CA HIS A 72 -3.76 18.42 3.65
C HIS A 72 -4.27 18.72 5.07
N ILE A 73 -5.40 19.39 5.19
CA ILE A 73 -6.00 19.75 6.48
C ILE A 73 -6.73 18.55 7.07
N THR A 74 -6.33 18.14 8.27
CA THR A 74 -7.11 17.25 9.11
C THR A 74 -8.15 18.07 9.85
N HIS A 75 -9.43 17.89 9.52
CA HIS A 75 -10.49 18.49 10.32
C HIS A 75 -10.84 17.58 11.47
N GLY A 76 -10.36 17.96 12.66
CA GLY A 76 -10.49 17.14 13.87
C GLY A 76 -9.40 17.39 14.90
N PRO A 77 -9.33 16.55 15.94
CA PRO A 77 -8.29 16.61 16.96
C PRO A 77 -6.88 16.36 16.40
N VAL A 78 -5.87 16.97 17.03
CA VAL A 78 -4.47 16.91 16.61
C VAL A 78 -3.93 15.48 16.50
N GLY A 79 -4.42 14.54 17.29
CA GLY A 79 -3.92 13.16 17.31
C GLY A 79 -4.05 12.45 15.97
N CYS A 80 -5.17 12.62 15.25
CA CYS A 80 -5.36 12.02 13.93
C CYS A 80 -4.35 12.58 12.91
N ALA A 81 -4.13 13.90 12.93
CA ALA A 81 -3.14 14.54 12.06
C ALA A 81 -1.72 14.04 12.36
N TYR A 82 -1.33 13.99 13.62
CA TYR A 82 -0.02 13.53 14.07
C TYR A 82 0.26 12.10 13.63
N TYR A 83 -0.66 11.17 13.88
CA TYR A 83 -0.44 9.77 13.53
C TYR A 83 -0.36 9.52 12.04
N THR A 84 -1.19 10.14 11.22
CA THR A 84 -1.12 9.97 9.77
C THR A 84 0.13 10.59 9.15
N TRP A 85 0.62 11.68 9.71
CA TRP A 85 1.90 12.29 9.32
C TRP A 85 3.08 11.47 9.85
N GLY A 86 3.06 11.08 11.14
CA GLY A 86 4.15 10.40 11.82
C GLY A 86 4.39 8.96 11.39
N THR A 87 3.37 8.25 10.90
CA THR A 87 3.47 6.84 10.55
C THR A 87 3.89 6.56 9.11
N ARG A 88 3.84 7.56 8.24
CA ARG A 88 4.25 7.43 6.85
C ARG A 88 5.54 8.17 6.57
N ARG A 89 6.29 7.63 5.62
CA ARG A 89 7.61 8.12 5.25
C ARG A 89 7.73 8.22 3.73
N ASN A 90 6.72 8.82 3.12
CA ASN A 90 6.73 9.18 1.71
C ASN A 90 7.84 10.21 1.48
N LYS A 91 8.61 10.01 0.42
CA LYS A 91 9.61 10.98 -0.02
C LYS A 91 9.03 11.83 -1.15
N GLY A 92 9.36 13.11 -1.16
CA GLY A 92 8.96 14.03 -2.21
C GLY A 92 10.10 14.98 -2.53
N LYS A 93 10.31 15.25 -3.81
CA LYS A 93 11.28 16.23 -4.30
C LYS A 93 10.53 17.41 -4.86
N THR A 94 10.77 18.59 -4.29
CA THR A 94 10.22 19.85 -4.80
C THR A 94 10.73 20.08 -6.21
N ARG A 95 9.82 20.36 -7.15
CA ARG A 95 10.17 20.77 -8.50
C ARG A 95 10.62 22.22 -8.52
N GLU A 96 11.33 22.62 -9.56
CA GLU A 96 11.74 24.02 -9.74
C GLU A 96 10.52 24.95 -9.72
N GLY A 97 10.54 25.95 -8.84
CA GLY A 97 9.40 26.84 -8.60
C GLY A 97 8.19 26.22 -7.91
N GLY A 98 8.23 24.91 -7.59
CA GLY A 98 7.14 24.17 -6.94
C GLY A 98 7.16 24.27 -5.42
N LYS A 99 6.19 23.60 -4.79
CA LYS A 99 6.00 23.52 -3.34
C LYS A 99 5.97 22.09 -2.87
N ASN A 100 6.34 21.85 -1.62
CA ASN A 100 6.29 20.54 -1.01
C ASN A 100 5.89 20.67 0.46
N PHE A 101 4.72 20.14 0.79
CA PHE A 101 4.14 20.19 2.13
C PHE A 101 4.22 18.87 2.89
N LEU A 102 4.94 17.86 2.41
CA LEU A 102 5.06 16.55 3.08
C LEU A 102 5.63 16.64 4.50
N ALA A 103 6.48 17.62 4.76
CA ALA A 103 7.07 17.84 6.08
C ALA A 103 6.09 18.48 7.09
N TYR A 104 4.94 18.95 6.63
CA TYR A 104 3.98 19.68 7.47
C TYR A 104 2.79 18.79 7.85
N SER A 105 2.25 19.03 9.04
CA SER A 105 1.00 18.42 9.51
C SER A 105 0.00 19.55 9.80
N PHE A 106 -1.03 19.64 8.97
CA PHE A 106 -2.07 20.65 9.11
C PHE A 106 -3.29 20.06 9.80
N THR A 107 -3.84 20.78 10.78
CA THR A 107 -5.01 20.36 11.53
C THR A 107 -5.81 21.57 11.99
N THR A 108 -7.11 21.42 12.11
CA THR A 108 -7.95 22.42 12.78
C THR A 108 -7.84 22.33 14.31
N ASP A 109 -7.20 21.28 14.84
CA ASP A 109 -7.07 21.04 16.28
C ASP A 109 -8.39 21.28 17.05
N MET A 110 -9.42 20.51 16.65
CA MET A 110 -10.74 20.62 17.28
C MET A 110 -10.65 20.32 18.77
N GLN A 111 -11.20 21.25 19.57
CA GLN A 111 -11.32 21.17 21.01
C GLN A 111 -12.76 20.85 21.42
N GLU A 112 -13.01 20.68 22.70
CA GLU A 112 -14.34 20.37 23.25
C GLU A 112 -15.41 21.38 22.80
N SER A 113 -15.08 22.68 22.81
CA SER A 113 -15.99 23.74 22.35
C SER A 113 -16.39 23.59 20.87
N ASP A 114 -15.44 23.19 20.02
CA ASP A 114 -15.71 22.97 18.59
C ASP A 114 -16.62 21.75 18.36
N ILE A 115 -16.50 20.74 19.22
CA ILE A 115 -17.36 19.54 19.19
C ILE A 115 -18.79 19.90 19.63
N VAL A 116 -18.94 20.82 20.59
CA VAL A 116 -20.25 21.23 21.08
C VAL A 116 -20.97 22.21 20.16
N PHE A 117 -20.24 23.15 19.57
CA PHE A 117 -20.81 24.28 18.81
C PHE A 117 -20.58 24.21 17.30
N GLY A 118 -19.88 23.16 16.79
CA GLY A 118 -19.51 23.00 15.40
C GLY A 118 -18.13 23.59 15.06
N GLY A 119 -17.44 22.96 14.11
CA GLY A 119 -16.07 23.29 13.68
C GLY A 119 -15.97 24.05 12.36
N ASP A 120 -17.08 24.31 11.65
CA ASP A 120 -17.08 24.88 10.29
C ASP A 120 -16.35 26.24 10.21
N LYS A 121 -16.55 27.13 11.19
CA LYS A 121 -15.87 28.44 11.23
C LYS A 121 -14.36 28.29 11.40
N LYS A 122 -13.95 27.36 12.23
CA LYS A 122 -12.53 27.06 12.48
C LYS A 122 -11.88 26.43 11.24
N LEU A 123 -12.62 25.58 10.53
CA LEU A 123 -12.18 25.01 9.27
C LEU A 123 -11.99 26.10 8.19
N MET A 124 -12.95 26.98 8.01
CA MET A 124 -12.83 28.11 7.06
C MET A 124 -11.64 29.00 7.39
N GLN A 125 -11.40 29.30 8.67
CA GLN A 125 -10.25 30.07 9.10
C GLN A 125 -8.92 29.35 8.78
N ALA A 126 -8.85 28.03 9.04
CA ALA A 126 -7.67 27.24 8.71
C ALA A 126 -7.37 27.20 7.19
N ILE A 127 -8.41 27.13 6.36
CA ILE A 127 -8.27 27.20 4.89
C ILE A 127 -7.74 28.57 4.47
N LYS A 128 -8.33 29.66 5.00
CA LYS A 128 -7.89 31.02 4.71
C LYS A 128 -6.40 31.23 5.05
N GLU A 129 -5.99 30.84 6.25
CA GLU A 129 -4.60 30.92 6.68
C GLU A 129 -3.67 30.07 5.80
N ALA A 130 -4.11 28.87 5.41
CA ALA A 130 -3.34 28.02 4.51
C ALA A 130 -3.12 28.67 3.14
N VAL A 131 -4.14 29.33 2.59
CA VAL A 131 -4.02 30.08 1.33
C VAL A 131 -3.08 31.28 1.47
N GLU A 132 -3.29 32.10 2.50
CA GLU A 132 -2.52 33.34 2.72
C GLU A 132 -1.02 33.07 2.99
N ILE A 133 -0.72 32.04 3.78
CA ILE A 133 0.66 31.74 4.20
C ILE A 133 1.40 30.89 3.17
N PHE A 134 0.74 29.87 2.64
CA PHE A 134 1.40 28.84 1.84
C PHE A 134 1.11 28.95 0.35
N ASN A 135 0.02 29.61 -0.06
CA ASN A 135 -0.44 29.71 -1.46
C ASN A 135 -0.36 28.35 -2.18
N PRO A 136 -1.06 27.28 -1.71
CA PRO A 136 -0.96 25.93 -2.26
C PRO A 136 -1.63 25.83 -3.63
N LYS A 137 -1.28 24.77 -4.40
CA LYS A 137 -1.97 24.46 -5.68
C LYS A 137 -3.38 23.94 -5.47
N ALA A 138 -3.61 23.25 -4.37
CA ALA A 138 -4.92 22.76 -3.94
C ALA A 138 -4.93 22.49 -2.43
N ILE A 139 -6.10 22.35 -1.85
CA ILE A 139 -6.30 22.00 -0.44
C ILE A 139 -7.16 20.75 -0.36
N SER A 140 -6.81 19.82 0.52
CA SER A 140 -7.68 18.70 0.89
C SER A 140 -8.12 18.83 2.35
N ILE A 141 -9.39 18.56 2.61
CA ILE A 141 -9.99 18.49 3.94
C ILE A 141 -10.32 17.02 4.21
N ALA A 142 -9.74 16.43 5.24
CA ALA A 142 -10.02 15.06 5.65
C ALA A 142 -10.80 15.07 6.98
N ALA A 143 -12.05 14.63 6.93
CA ALA A 143 -12.91 14.53 8.10
C ALA A 143 -12.47 13.41 9.04
N THR A 144 -12.48 13.70 10.35
CA THR A 144 -12.25 12.71 11.41
C THR A 144 -13.57 12.29 12.08
N CYS A 145 -13.53 11.30 12.97
CA CYS A 145 -14.74 10.78 13.62
C CYS A 145 -15.62 11.86 14.30
N PRO A 146 -15.10 12.81 15.09
CA PRO A 146 -15.92 13.86 15.68
C PRO A 146 -16.71 14.66 14.65
N VAL A 147 -16.09 15.03 13.53
CA VAL A 147 -16.71 15.81 12.45
C VAL A 147 -18.00 15.18 11.92
N GLY A 148 -17.96 13.89 11.62
CA GLY A 148 -19.15 13.19 11.14
C GLY A 148 -20.21 12.96 12.22
N LEU A 149 -19.83 12.94 13.51
CA LEU A 149 -20.76 12.78 14.61
C LEU A 149 -21.51 14.08 14.95
N ILE A 150 -20.83 15.23 14.84
CA ILE A 150 -21.44 16.53 15.11
C ILE A 150 -22.17 17.09 13.87
N GLY A 151 -21.87 16.56 12.67
CA GLY A 151 -22.54 16.95 11.44
C GLY A 151 -21.99 18.22 10.79
N ASP A 152 -20.71 18.53 10.97
CA ASP A 152 -20.05 19.63 10.23
C ASP A 152 -20.14 19.38 8.72
N ASP A 153 -20.55 20.40 7.96
CA ASP A 153 -20.66 20.33 6.50
C ASP A 153 -19.35 20.75 5.81
N ILE A 154 -18.36 19.85 5.81
CA ILE A 154 -17.08 20.10 5.16
C ILE A 154 -17.18 20.35 3.65
N HIS A 155 -18.24 19.84 3.00
CA HIS A 155 -18.44 20.04 1.55
C HIS A 155 -18.93 21.45 1.26
N ALA A 156 -19.85 21.98 2.07
CA ALA A 156 -20.30 23.37 1.97
C ALA A 156 -19.16 24.34 2.25
N VAL A 157 -18.36 24.08 3.31
CA VAL A 157 -17.18 24.89 3.63
C VAL A 157 -16.15 24.84 2.49
N ALA A 158 -15.87 23.66 1.93
CA ALA A 158 -14.92 23.50 0.81
C ALA A 158 -15.37 24.31 -0.42
N LYS A 159 -16.67 24.24 -0.77
CA LYS A 159 -17.24 24.99 -1.88
C LYS A 159 -17.14 26.50 -1.65
N ALA A 160 -17.53 26.98 -0.48
CA ALA A 160 -17.45 28.39 -0.15
C ALA A 160 -16.01 28.91 -0.20
N ALA A 161 -15.06 28.13 0.35
CA ALA A 161 -13.65 28.48 0.32
C ALA A 161 -13.07 28.49 -1.11
N GLN A 162 -13.45 27.53 -1.96
CA GLN A 162 -13.04 27.52 -3.37
C GLN A 162 -13.56 28.74 -4.12
N ASP A 163 -14.83 29.11 -3.88
CA ASP A 163 -15.44 30.28 -4.51
C ASP A 163 -14.80 31.59 -4.02
N GLU A 164 -14.41 31.67 -2.75
CA GLU A 164 -13.77 32.86 -2.17
C GLU A 164 -12.29 33.03 -2.56
N PHE A 165 -11.50 31.94 -2.52
CA PHE A 165 -10.05 32.02 -2.68
C PHE A 165 -9.54 31.62 -4.07
N GLY A 166 -10.38 31.02 -4.93
CA GLY A 166 -10.01 30.58 -6.27
C GLY A 166 -9.04 29.38 -6.30
N VAL A 167 -8.83 28.69 -5.18
CA VAL A 167 -7.99 27.49 -5.06
C VAL A 167 -8.87 26.25 -4.98
N PRO A 168 -8.57 25.17 -5.71
CA PRO A 168 -9.31 23.92 -5.57
C PRO A 168 -9.30 23.40 -4.13
N VAL A 169 -10.49 23.15 -3.56
CA VAL A 169 -10.65 22.60 -2.19
C VAL A 169 -11.44 21.31 -2.25
N LEU A 170 -10.81 20.22 -1.88
CA LEU A 170 -11.37 18.86 -1.96
C LEU A 170 -11.74 18.37 -0.56
N ALA A 171 -13.01 18.09 -0.32
CA ALA A 171 -13.50 17.56 0.94
C ALA A 171 -13.67 16.02 0.86
N PHE A 172 -13.13 15.32 1.87
CA PHE A 172 -13.18 13.86 2.00
C PHE A 172 -13.89 13.46 3.28
N SER A 173 -15.11 12.93 3.15
CA SER A 173 -15.88 12.35 4.26
C SER A 173 -15.32 10.97 4.62
N CYS A 174 -14.16 10.96 5.26
CA CYS A 174 -13.38 9.75 5.53
C CYS A 174 -13.27 9.43 7.02
N GLU A 175 -14.30 9.71 7.79
CA GLU A 175 -14.38 9.44 9.21
C GLU A 175 -14.00 7.99 9.53
N GLY A 176 -13.25 7.77 10.57
CA GLY A 176 -12.61 6.49 10.85
C GLY A 176 -13.55 5.28 10.93
N TYR A 177 -14.82 5.51 11.24
CA TYR A 177 -15.84 4.47 11.33
C TYR A 177 -16.57 4.15 10.01
N LYS A 178 -16.26 4.81 8.91
CA LYS A 178 -16.94 4.61 7.61
C LYS A 178 -16.77 3.20 7.06
N GLY A 179 -15.73 2.49 7.46
CA GLY A 179 -15.50 1.11 7.07
C GLY A 179 -14.90 0.27 8.19
N VAL A 180 -14.59 -0.98 7.91
CA VAL A 180 -13.97 -1.92 8.87
C VAL A 180 -12.45 -1.80 8.88
N SER A 181 -11.85 -1.18 7.86
CA SER A 181 -10.41 -0.98 7.72
C SER A 181 -10.07 0.28 6.92
N GLN A 182 -8.80 0.51 6.72
CA GLN A 182 -8.31 1.64 5.92
C GLN A 182 -8.62 1.51 4.42
N SER A 183 -9.02 0.33 3.90
CA SER A 183 -9.41 0.19 2.50
C SER A 183 -10.63 1.02 2.13
N ALA A 184 -11.57 1.23 3.06
CA ALA A 184 -12.67 2.18 2.87
C ALA A 184 -12.19 3.60 2.56
N GLY A 185 -11.12 4.03 3.23
CA GLY A 185 -10.51 5.33 2.96
C GLY A 185 -9.84 5.43 1.61
N HIS A 186 -9.23 4.34 1.12
CA HIS A 186 -8.70 4.30 -0.25
C HIS A 186 -9.81 4.54 -1.27
N HIS A 187 -10.95 3.92 -1.05
CA HIS A 187 -12.13 4.04 -1.89
C HIS A 187 -12.65 5.47 -1.94
N ILE A 188 -12.90 6.07 -0.76
CA ILE A 188 -13.35 7.46 -0.62
C ILE A 188 -12.40 8.40 -1.37
N ALA A 189 -11.08 8.20 -1.19
CA ALA A 189 -10.08 9.02 -1.87
C ALA A 189 -10.11 8.86 -3.39
N ASN A 190 -10.18 7.63 -3.89
CA ASN A 190 -10.24 7.34 -5.32
C ASN A 190 -11.49 7.93 -5.98
N ASN A 191 -12.65 7.77 -5.34
CA ASN A 191 -13.89 8.34 -5.82
C ASN A 191 -13.78 9.86 -5.98
N LYS A 192 -13.29 10.54 -4.95
CA LYS A 192 -13.16 12.00 -4.97
C LYS A 192 -12.12 12.48 -5.99
N LEU A 193 -10.97 11.81 -6.08
CA LEU A 193 -9.96 12.13 -7.11
C LEU A 193 -10.51 11.94 -8.52
N MET A 194 -11.29 10.88 -8.75
CA MET A 194 -11.91 10.62 -10.04
C MET A 194 -12.97 11.65 -10.42
N GLN A 195 -13.79 12.09 -9.45
CA GLN A 195 -14.83 13.07 -9.68
C GLN A 195 -14.28 14.47 -9.93
N ASP A 196 -13.32 14.91 -9.12
CA ASP A 196 -12.96 16.32 -9.01
C ASP A 196 -11.58 16.67 -9.58
N VAL A 197 -10.71 15.69 -9.85
CA VAL A 197 -9.33 15.95 -10.26
C VAL A 197 -9.00 15.33 -11.61
N VAL A 198 -9.14 14.02 -11.76
CA VAL A 198 -8.76 13.31 -12.99
C VAL A 198 -9.53 13.84 -14.20
N GLY A 199 -8.80 14.22 -15.24
CA GLY A 199 -9.41 14.72 -16.47
C GLY A 199 -9.66 16.22 -16.49
N LYS A 200 -9.23 16.98 -15.48
CA LYS A 200 -9.43 18.46 -15.46
C LYS A 200 -8.45 19.22 -16.34
N ILE A 201 -7.29 18.64 -16.64
CA ILE A 201 -6.24 19.30 -17.44
C ILE A 201 -5.88 18.40 -18.62
N ASP A 202 -6.09 18.90 -19.83
CA ASP A 202 -5.68 18.24 -21.06
C ASP A 202 -4.24 18.63 -21.42
N ILE A 203 -3.51 17.70 -22.04
CA ILE A 203 -2.18 17.97 -22.61
C ILE A 203 -2.41 18.28 -24.10
N PRO A 204 -1.93 19.46 -24.62
CA PRO A 204 -1.97 19.76 -26.04
C PRO A 204 -1.31 18.66 -26.89
N GLU A 205 -1.86 18.39 -28.08
CA GLU A 205 -1.33 17.29 -28.93
C GLU A 205 0.16 17.47 -29.28
N GLU A 206 0.60 18.71 -29.44
CA GLU A 206 2.00 19.06 -29.71
C GLU A 206 2.95 18.80 -28.53
N GLU A 207 2.44 18.69 -27.30
CA GLU A 207 3.20 18.39 -26.08
C GLU A 207 3.14 16.93 -25.68
N LYS A 208 2.30 16.13 -26.34
CA LYS A 208 2.13 14.71 -26.04
C LYS A 208 3.41 13.96 -26.37
N LYS A 209 3.88 13.17 -25.41
CA LYS A 209 5.01 12.27 -25.58
C LYS A 209 4.52 10.88 -25.97
N GLN A 210 5.38 10.10 -26.59
CA GLN A 210 5.13 8.68 -26.87
C GLN A 210 5.36 7.81 -25.65
N HIS A 211 4.73 6.64 -25.60
CA HIS A 211 4.88 5.63 -24.55
C HIS A 211 4.66 6.21 -23.14
N THR A 212 3.58 7.00 -23.01
CA THR A 212 3.24 7.63 -21.73
C THR A 212 2.50 6.67 -20.83
N ILE A 213 2.93 6.60 -19.59
CA ILE A 213 2.36 5.69 -18.59
C ILE A 213 2.04 6.42 -17.29
N ASN A 214 1.02 5.94 -16.57
CA ASN A 214 0.81 6.29 -15.18
C ASN A 214 1.23 5.13 -14.28
N ILE A 215 1.76 5.43 -13.10
CA ILE A 215 2.03 4.46 -12.05
C ILE A 215 1.01 4.66 -10.95
N LEU A 216 0.13 3.70 -10.75
CA LEU A 216 -0.96 3.77 -9.76
C LEU A 216 -0.63 2.93 -8.53
N GLY A 217 -0.85 3.51 -7.34
CA GLY A 217 -0.59 2.82 -6.09
C GLY A 217 0.88 2.78 -5.68
N GLU A 218 1.69 3.69 -6.20
CA GLU A 218 3.06 3.93 -5.73
C GLU A 218 3.12 5.23 -4.94
N TYR A 219 3.69 5.16 -3.74
CA TYR A 219 3.65 6.24 -2.76
C TYR A 219 5.03 6.80 -2.42
N ASN A 220 6.03 6.48 -3.20
CA ASN A 220 7.43 6.87 -3.05
C ASN A 220 8.00 6.64 -1.63
N ILE A 221 7.69 5.46 -1.08
CA ILE A 221 8.26 5.04 0.19
C ILE A 221 9.72 4.64 -0.05
N GLY A 222 10.61 5.19 0.76
CA GLY A 222 12.04 4.91 0.61
C GLY A 222 12.68 5.46 -0.69
N GLY A 223 11.90 6.03 -1.61
CA GLY A 223 12.36 6.48 -2.92
C GLY A 223 12.06 5.48 -4.04
N ASP A 224 11.10 4.57 -3.84
CA ASP A 224 10.74 3.55 -4.82
C ASP A 224 10.30 4.15 -6.17
N GLU A 225 9.48 5.20 -6.16
CA GLU A 225 9.03 5.88 -7.39
C GLU A 225 10.23 6.40 -8.20
N TRP A 226 11.22 6.97 -7.55
CA TRP A 226 12.40 7.50 -8.25
C TRP A 226 13.21 6.40 -8.94
N GLU A 227 13.35 5.24 -8.29
CA GLU A 227 14.07 4.11 -8.89
C GLU A 227 13.26 3.46 -10.02
N ILE A 228 11.95 3.28 -9.84
CA ILE A 228 11.04 2.80 -10.90
C ILE A 228 11.13 3.72 -12.11
N LYS A 229 10.97 5.02 -11.90
CA LYS A 229 11.02 6.02 -12.96
C LYS A 229 12.37 6.05 -13.68
N ARG A 230 13.48 5.86 -12.96
CA ARG A 230 14.82 5.74 -13.54
C ARG A 230 14.89 4.61 -14.54
N VAL A 231 14.39 3.42 -14.17
CA VAL A 231 14.41 2.24 -15.04
C VAL A 231 13.48 2.43 -16.23
N LEU A 232 12.27 2.89 -16.01
CA LEU A 232 11.28 3.14 -17.07
C LEU A 232 11.78 4.17 -18.10
N ASN A 233 12.36 5.27 -17.65
CA ASN A 233 12.94 6.29 -18.54
C ASN A 233 14.13 5.73 -19.33
N LYS A 234 14.92 4.82 -18.75
CA LYS A 234 16.06 4.17 -19.44
C LYS A 234 15.61 3.28 -20.59
N VAL A 235 14.45 2.65 -20.47
CA VAL A 235 13.82 1.87 -21.55
C VAL A 235 13.24 2.77 -22.64
N GLY A 236 12.72 3.95 -22.30
CA GLY A 236 12.10 4.88 -23.23
C GLY A 236 10.65 5.26 -22.89
N TYR A 237 10.15 4.81 -21.74
CA TYR A 237 8.83 5.21 -21.25
C TYR A 237 8.86 6.61 -20.62
N THR A 238 7.79 7.36 -20.78
CA THR A 238 7.56 8.63 -20.07
C THR A 238 6.53 8.43 -18.99
N VAL A 239 6.89 8.65 -17.73
CA VAL A 239 5.93 8.64 -16.62
C VAL A 239 5.16 9.97 -16.63
N ASN A 240 3.87 9.89 -16.96
CA ASN A 240 2.95 11.04 -17.01
C ASN A 240 2.54 11.45 -15.59
N THR A 241 2.13 10.48 -14.76
CA THR A 241 1.87 10.71 -13.32
C THR A 241 2.15 9.47 -12.49
N THR A 242 2.41 9.69 -11.21
CA THR A 242 2.38 8.64 -10.18
C THR A 242 1.25 8.96 -9.21
N MET A 243 0.34 8.03 -8.97
CA MET A 243 -0.70 8.18 -7.95
C MET A 243 -0.35 7.36 -6.73
N THR A 244 0.08 8.03 -5.62
CA THR A 244 0.13 9.49 -5.46
C THR A 244 1.51 9.96 -4.97
N GLY A 245 2.51 9.06 -4.94
CA GLY A 245 3.85 9.36 -4.42
C GLY A 245 4.59 10.39 -5.27
N ASN A 246 5.09 11.44 -4.63
CA ASN A 246 5.90 12.49 -5.28
C ASN A 246 5.16 13.20 -6.43
N SER A 247 3.83 13.15 -6.45
CA SER A 247 2.99 13.81 -7.46
C SER A 247 2.56 15.20 -7.01
N GLU A 248 2.30 16.05 -7.97
CA GLU A 248 1.62 17.33 -7.81
C GLU A 248 0.14 17.19 -8.23
N TYR A 249 -0.69 18.12 -7.77
CA TYR A 249 -2.12 18.16 -8.10
C TYR A 249 -2.37 18.11 -9.62
N GLU A 250 -1.60 18.90 -10.38
CA GLU A 250 -1.74 18.98 -11.84
C GLU A 250 -1.36 17.67 -12.55
N ASP A 251 -0.42 16.87 -12.00
CA ASP A 251 -0.06 15.57 -12.57
C ASP A 251 -1.27 14.63 -12.54
N ILE A 252 -1.96 14.58 -11.39
CA ILE A 252 -3.15 13.75 -11.23
C ILE A 252 -4.28 14.23 -12.15
N ALA A 253 -4.43 15.55 -12.30
CA ALA A 253 -5.42 16.12 -13.19
C ALA A 253 -5.19 15.74 -14.68
N LYS A 254 -3.94 15.48 -15.08
CA LYS A 254 -3.52 15.06 -16.42
C LYS A 254 -3.54 13.55 -16.63
N ALA A 255 -3.88 12.74 -15.63
CA ALA A 255 -3.72 11.28 -15.68
C ALA A 255 -4.40 10.59 -16.87
N HIS A 256 -5.52 11.11 -17.35
CA HIS A 256 -6.27 10.56 -18.49
C HIS A 256 -5.54 10.65 -19.84
N ASN A 257 -4.43 11.40 -19.93
CA ASN A 257 -3.66 11.58 -21.18
C ASN A 257 -2.64 10.46 -21.45
N ALA A 258 -2.42 9.55 -20.52
CA ALA A 258 -1.47 8.45 -20.70
C ALA A 258 -1.95 7.39 -21.70
N ASP A 259 -1.05 6.49 -22.10
CA ASP A 259 -1.33 5.37 -22.98
C ASP A 259 -1.63 4.07 -22.22
N LEU A 260 -1.11 3.93 -20.98
CA LEU A 260 -1.32 2.76 -20.13
C LEU A 260 -1.25 3.13 -18.65
N ASN A 261 -2.14 2.57 -17.84
CA ASN A 261 -2.05 2.59 -16.39
C ASN A 261 -1.32 1.35 -15.87
N LEU A 262 -0.32 1.54 -15.01
CA LEU A 262 0.39 0.46 -14.32
C LEU A 262 -0.05 0.43 -12.85
N ILE A 263 -0.65 -0.68 -12.40
CA ILE A 263 -1.11 -0.83 -11.02
C ILE A 263 -0.04 -1.55 -10.19
N GLN A 264 0.69 -0.80 -9.36
CA GLN A 264 1.68 -1.33 -8.43
C GLN A 264 1.04 -1.81 -7.12
N CYS A 265 0.03 -1.12 -6.61
CA CYS A 265 -0.72 -1.55 -5.43
C CYS A 265 -2.19 -1.76 -5.78
N HIS A 266 -2.56 -3.00 -6.09
CA HIS A 266 -3.91 -3.34 -6.52
C HIS A 266 -4.95 -2.87 -5.50
N ARG A 267 -4.80 -3.23 -4.23
CA ARG A 267 -5.80 -2.93 -3.18
C ARG A 267 -6.08 -1.45 -2.97
N SER A 268 -5.08 -0.59 -3.10
CA SER A 268 -5.23 0.82 -2.74
C SER A 268 -5.74 1.71 -3.88
N ILE A 269 -5.74 1.23 -5.15
CA ILE A 269 -5.93 2.10 -6.30
C ILE A 269 -6.66 1.45 -7.49
N ASN A 270 -7.04 0.16 -7.41
CA ASN A 270 -7.70 -0.53 -8.52
C ASN A 270 -8.99 0.19 -8.99
N TYR A 271 -9.77 0.70 -8.06
CA TYR A 271 -11.05 1.37 -8.37
C TYR A 271 -10.89 2.57 -9.31
N ILE A 272 -9.88 3.42 -9.07
CA ILE A 272 -9.68 4.58 -9.93
C ILE A 272 -9.15 4.16 -11.31
N ALA A 273 -8.37 3.07 -11.39
CA ALA A 273 -7.90 2.54 -12.66
C ALA A 273 -9.04 2.08 -13.54
N GLU A 274 -10.01 1.35 -12.98
CA GLU A 274 -11.23 0.92 -13.68
C GLU A 274 -12.10 2.11 -14.11
N MET A 275 -12.30 3.07 -13.22
CA MET A 275 -13.07 4.27 -13.54
C MET A 275 -12.41 5.09 -14.65
N ILE A 276 -11.08 5.18 -14.68
CA ILE A 276 -10.34 5.85 -15.76
C ILE A 276 -10.51 5.10 -17.08
N GLU A 277 -10.49 3.77 -17.06
CA GLU A 277 -10.73 2.95 -18.26
C GLU A 277 -12.14 3.16 -18.81
N ILE A 278 -13.17 3.09 -17.96
CA ILE A 278 -14.56 3.31 -18.35
C ILE A 278 -14.73 4.71 -18.94
N LYS A 279 -14.21 5.74 -18.29
CA LYS A 279 -14.45 7.12 -18.66
C LYS A 279 -13.61 7.59 -19.86
N TYR A 280 -12.37 7.15 -19.95
CA TYR A 280 -11.39 7.68 -20.91
C TYR A 280 -10.80 6.64 -21.87
N GLY A 281 -11.16 5.37 -21.74
CA GLY A 281 -10.66 4.28 -22.58
C GLY A 281 -9.18 3.97 -22.35
N LEU A 282 -8.64 4.28 -21.17
CA LEU A 282 -7.25 4.06 -20.80
C LEU A 282 -7.11 2.72 -20.06
N PRO A 283 -6.56 1.67 -20.68
CA PRO A 283 -6.45 0.36 -20.05
C PRO A 283 -5.45 0.35 -18.92
N TRP A 284 -5.50 -0.70 -18.08
CA TRP A 284 -4.59 -0.88 -16.98
C TRP A 284 -3.94 -2.27 -16.99
N MET A 285 -2.74 -2.35 -16.46
CA MET A 285 -1.98 -3.58 -16.32
C MET A 285 -1.46 -3.71 -14.89
N LYS A 286 -1.64 -4.89 -14.30
CA LYS A 286 -1.02 -5.23 -13.02
C LYS A 286 0.47 -5.41 -13.19
N VAL A 287 1.26 -4.74 -12.34
CA VAL A 287 2.72 -4.78 -12.36
C VAL A 287 3.31 -5.09 -10.99
N ASN A 288 4.55 -5.54 -10.99
CA ASN A 288 5.34 -5.69 -9.78
C ASN A 288 6.77 -5.21 -10.02
N PHE A 289 7.13 -4.08 -9.44
CA PHE A 289 8.48 -3.52 -9.51
C PHE A 289 9.38 -3.98 -8.36
N ILE A 290 8.96 -4.98 -7.56
CA ILE A 290 9.73 -5.53 -6.44
C ILE A 290 10.23 -6.93 -6.81
N GLY A 291 11.55 -7.10 -6.85
CA GLY A 291 12.22 -8.32 -7.31
C GLY A 291 12.72 -8.22 -8.75
N ILE A 292 13.83 -8.89 -9.03
CA ILE A 292 14.57 -8.80 -10.30
C ILE A 292 13.76 -9.43 -11.43
N GLU A 293 13.20 -10.61 -11.19
CA GLU A 293 12.37 -11.32 -12.18
C GLU A 293 11.06 -10.57 -12.42
N ASN A 294 10.43 -10.09 -11.35
CA ASN A 294 9.16 -9.37 -11.41
C ASN A 294 9.26 -8.08 -12.22
N ILE A 295 10.30 -7.25 -11.99
CA ILE A 295 10.49 -6.02 -12.78
C ILE A 295 10.83 -6.34 -14.22
N SER A 296 11.65 -7.38 -14.47
CA SER A 296 12.01 -7.80 -15.82
C SER A 296 10.77 -8.26 -16.61
N ASN A 297 9.90 -9.06 -15.97
CA ASN A 297 8.64 -9.49 -16.57
C ASN A 297 7.66 -8.34 -16.78
N THR A 298 7.61 -7.39 -15.84
CA THR A 298 6.82 -6.15 -15.99
C THR A 298 7.26 -5.38 -17.24
N LEU A 299 8.55 -5.15 -17.41
CA LEU A 299 9.09 -4.43 -18.58
C LEU A 299 8.81 -5.16 -19.91
N ARG A 300 8.92 -6.50 -19.93
CA ARG A 300 8.56 -7.32 -21.10
C ARG A 300 7.07 -7.24 -21.44
N ASN A 301 6.20 -7.29 -20.43
CA ASN A 301 4.76 -7.15 -20.63
C ASN A 301 4.38 -5.77 -21.15
N MET A 302 5.06 -4.72 -20.68
CA MET A 302 4.91 -3.37 -21.22
C MET A 302 5.36 -3.28 -22.67
N ALA A 303 6.52 -3.86 -23.03
CA ALA A 303 6.99 -3.88 -24.41
C ALA A 303 6.01 -4.61 -25.34
N LYS A 304 5.44 -5.74 -24.89
CA LYS A 304 4.37 -6.44 -25.63
C LYS A 304 3.12 -5.59 -25.83
N TYR A 305 2.73 -4.79 -24.83
CA TYR A 305 1.58 -3.91 -24.94
C TYR A 305 1.75 -2.86 -26.03
N PHE A 306 2.92 -2.22 -26.10
CA PHE A 306 3.21 -1.20 -27.11
C PHE A 306 3.52 -1.79 -28.48
N ASP A 307 4.01 -3.04 -28.55
CA ASP A 307 4.27 -3.82 -29.77
C ASP A 307 5.19 -3.10 -30.78
N GLU A 308 6.27 -2.53 -30.27
CA GLU A 308 7.29 -1.86 -31.08
C GLU A 308 8.65 -2.58 -30.95
N GLU A 309 9.29 -2.89 -32.11
CA GLU A 309 10.52 -3.66 -32.16
C GLU A 309 11.69 -2.96 -31.42
N GLU A 310 11.85 -1.65 -31.60
CA GLU A 310 12.92 -0.89 -30.97
C GLU A 310 12.73 -0.83 -29.45
N LEU A 311 11.48 -0.66 -28.98
CA LEU A 311 11.16 -0.65 -27.56
C LEU A 311 11.39 -2.03 -26.92
N THR A 312 11.04 -3.11 -27.64
CA THR A 312 11.29 -4.49 -27.21
C THR A 312 12.78 -4.77 -27.08
N LYS A 313 13.58 -4.39 -28.09
CA LYS A 313 15.03 -4.51 -28.06
C LYS A 313 15.63 -3.73 -26.90
N ARG A 314 15.24 -2.47 -26.75
CA ARG A 314 15.73 -1.61 -25.66
C ARG A 314 15.37 -2.16 -24.29
N THR A 315 14.20 -2.78 -24.15
CA THR A 315 13.77 -3.46 -22.91
C THR A 315 14.74 -4.55 -22.51
N GLU A 316 15.09 -5.48 -23.43
CA GLU A 316 16.02 -6.57 -23.12
C GLU A 316 17.45 -6.07 -22.85
N GLU A 317 17.91 -5.03 -23.56
CA GLU A 317 19.19 -4.38 -23.28
C GLU A 317 19.24 -3.83 -21.85
N VAL A 318 18.20 -3.09 -21.42
CA VAL A 318 18.13 -2.51 -20.08
C VAL A 318 18.04 -3.59 -19.00
N ILE A 319 17.26 -4.65 -19.23
CA ILE A 319 17.18 -5.80 -18.30
C ILE A 319 18.57 -6.44 -18.13
N ALA A 320 19.28 -6.67 -19.23
CA ALA A 320 20.63 -7.26 -19.19
C ALA A 320 21.62 -6.36 -18.44
N GLU A 321 21.65 -5.06 -18.75
CA GLU A 321 22.54 -4.08 -18.12
C GLU A 321 22.27 -3.97 -16.61
N GLU A 322 21.00 -3.84 -16.21
CA GLU A 322 20.62 -3.70 -14.79
C GLU A 322 20.91 -4.99 -14.01
N THR A 323 20.59 -6.15 -14.58
CA THR A 323 20.84 -7.45 -13.93
C THR A 323 22.33 -7.71 -13.74
N GLU A 324 23.15 -7.46 -14.77
CA GLU A 324 24.59 -7.63 -14.67
C GLU A 324 25.21 -6.67 -13.62
N SER A 325 24.69 -5.45 -13.54
CA SER A 325 25.20 -4.43 -12.59
C SER A 325 25.04 -4.81 -11.10
N ILE A 326 24.10 -5.71 -10.76
CA ILE A 326 23.78 -6.09 -9.38
C ILE A 326 24.14 -7.54 -9.04
N LYS A 327 24.58 -8.32 -10.01
CA LYS A 327 24.75 -9.77 -9.96
C LYS A 327 25.60 -10.27 -8.77
N ASP A 328 26.75 -9.64 -8.57
CA ASP A 328 27.68 -10.06 -7.53
C ASP A 328 27.15 -9.74 -6.13
N GLU A 329 26.51 -8.57 -5.96
CA GLU A 329 25.92 -8.17 -4.68
C GLU A 329 24.74 -9.08 -4.32
N ILE A 330 23.84 -9.35 -5.25
CA ILE A 330 22.71 -10.28 -5.02
C ILE A 330 23.22 -11.68 -4.69
N LYS A 331 24.23 -12.20 -5.40
CA LYS A 331 24.83 -13.49 -5.11
C LYS A 331 25.43 -13.55 -3.70
N HIS A 332 26.10 -12.49 -3.27
CA HIS A 332 26.66 -12.36 -1.93
C HIS A 332 25.57 -12.42 -0.85
N PHE A 333 24.54 -11.56 -0.95
CA PHE A 333 23.49 -11.53 0.07
C PHE A 333 22.58 -12.77 0.04
N LYS A 334 22.38 -13.36 -1.14
CA LYS A 334 21.68 -14.65 -1.27
C LYS A 334 22.38 -15.73 -0.44
N SER A 335 23.70 -15.85 -0.51
CA SER A 335 24.44 -16.85 0.27
C SER A 335 24.26 -16.70 1.79
N MET A 336 23.93 -15.50 2.27
CA MET A 336 23.64 -15.23 3.68
C MET A 336 22.19 -15.57 4.08
N CYS A 337 21.25 -15.49 3.13
CA CYS A 337 19.83 -15.69 3.37
C CYS A 337 19.33 -17.10 3.02
N GLU A 338 20.08 -17.86 2.23
CA GLU A 338 19.67 -19.14 1.67
C GLU A 338 19.24 -20.15 2.74
N GLY A 339 18.10 -20.82 2.47
CA GLY A 339 17.51 -21.80 3.38
C GLY A 339 16.83 -21.22 4.63
N LYS A 340 16.75 -19.90 4.75
CA LYS A 340 16.01 -19.25 5.84
C LYS A 340 14.54 -19.13 5.49
N THR A 341 13.67 -19.05 6.51
CA THR A 341 12.23 -18.87 6.35
C THR A 341 11.81 -17.44 6.65
N ALA A 342 10.77 -16.99 5.93
CA ALA A 342 10.18 -15.68 6.08
C ALA A 342 8.66 -15.78 6.32
N MET A 343 8.13 -14.80 7.03
CA MET A 343 6.71 -14.54 7.14
C MET A 343 6.42 -13.11 6.69
N LEU A 344 5.29 -12.92 6.03
CA LEU A 344 4.83 -11.60 5.56
C LEU A 344 3.43 -11.34 6.08
N TYR A 345 3.25 -10.20 6.73
CA TYR A 345 1.93 -9.69 7.08
C TYR A 345 1.93 -8.17 6.93
N VAL A 346 1.41 -7.71 5.80
CA VAL A 346 1.44 -6.29 5.41
C VAL A 346 0.19 -5.93 4.61
N GLY A 347 -0.10 -4.64 4.49
CA GLY A 347 -1.22 -4.17 3.70
C GLY A 347 -0.93 -4.07 2.20
N GLY A 348 -2.02 -3.99 1.42
CA GLY A 348 -1.97 -3.84 -0.02
C GLY A 348 -1.36 -5.04 -0.74
N SER A 349 -0.75 -4.82 -1.89
CA SER A 349 -0.10 -5.88 -2.67
C SER A 349 1.30 -6.27 -2.15
N ARG A 350 1.78 -5.66 -1.08
CA ARG A 350 3.17 -5.84 -0.62
C ARG A 350 3.49 -7.26 -0.18
N ALA A 351 2.56 -7.95 0.48
CA ALA A 351 2.78 -9.36 0.87
C ALA A 351 3.01 -10.24 -0.37
N HIS A 352 2.23 -10.04 -1.41
CA HIS A 352 2.37 -10.71 -2.70
C HIS A 352 3.70 -10.36 -3.38
N HIS A 353 4.01 -9.07 -3.49
CA HIS A 353 5.19 -8.60 -4.22
C HIS A 353 6.52 -9.08 -3.60
N TYR A 354 6.62 -9.06 -2.27
CA TYR A 354 7.86 -9.45 -1.60
C TYR A 354 8.14 -10.95 -1.58
N GLN A 355 7.15 -11.81 -1.85
CA GLN A 355 7.40 -13.26 -1.92
C GLN A 355 8.39 -13.62 -3.02
N GLY A 356 8.25 -13.02 -4.21
CA GLY A 356 9.19 -13.22 -5.33
C GLY A 356 10.62 -12.80 -4.95
N LEU A 357 10.78 -11.61 -4.39
CA LEU A 357 12.09 -11.10 -3.97
C LEU A 357 12.73 -11.96 -2.85
N LEU A 358 11.94 -12.42 -1.88
CA LEU A 358 12.43 -13.34 -0.85
C LEU A 358 12.94 -14.66 -1.46
N LYS A 359 12.22 -15.22 -2.43
CA LYS A 359 12.63 -16.42 -3.17
C LYS A 359 13.93 -16.19 -3.95
N GLU A 360 14.10 -15.03 -4.59
CA GLU A 360 15.32 -14.67 -5.32
C GLU A 360 16.55 -14.63 -4.41
N ILE A 361 16.40 -14.19 -3.17
CA ILE A 361 17.47 -14.18 -2.17
C ILE A 361 17.58 -15.49 -1.35
N GLY A 362 16.88 -16.55 -1.78
CA GLY A 362 16.99 -17.88 -1.19
C GLY A 362 16.17 -18.13 0.07
N MET A 363 15.18 -17.28 0.37
CA MET A 363 14.28 -17.44 1.50
C MET A 363 12.93 -18.02 1.10
N ASP A 364 12.39 -18.90 1.92
CA ASP A 364 11.06 -19.47 1.74
C ASP A 364 10.01 -18.73 2.57
N THR A 365 8.96 -18.22 1.91
CA THR A 365 7.79 -17.66 2.60
C THR A 365 6.89 -18.80 3.08
N ILE A 366 6.70 -18.90 4.41
CA ILE A 366 5.93 -19.98 5.05
C ILE A 366 4.55 -19.53 5.53
N LEU A 367 4.36 -18.22 5.67
CA LEU A 367 3.09 -17.58 5.97
C LEU A 367 3.05 -16.22 5.30
N ALA A 368 1.92 -15.90 4.68
CA ALA A 368 1.66 -14.57 4.17
C ALA A 368 0.19 -14.17 4.37
N GLY A 369 -0.05 -12.87 4.46
CA GLY A 369 -1.39 -12.31 4.60
C GLY A 369 -1.43 -10.81 4.39
N TYR A 370 -2.64 -10.31 4.31
CA TYR A 370 -2.93 -8.89 4.13
C TYR A 370 -3.57 -8.30 5.40
N GLU A 371 -3.11 -7.15 5.80
CA GLU A 371 -3.65 -6.41 6.96
C GLU A 371 -5.09 -5.92 6.73
N PHE A 372 -5.52 -5.78 5.49
CA PHE A 372 -6.87 -5.35 5.07
C PHE A 372 -7.11 -5.85 3.64
N GLY A 373 -6.89 -7.16 3.43
CA GLY A 373 -7.00 -7.79 2.13
C GLY A 373 -8.43 -7.87 1.61
N HIS A 374 -8.53 -8.19 0.37
CA HIS A 374 -9.76 -8.49 -0.33
C HIS A 374 -9.66 -9.92 -0.85
N ARG A 375 -10.78 -10.57 -1.13
CA ARG A 375 -10.76 -11.95 -1.60
C ARG A 375 -9.92 -12.13 -2.87
N ASP A 376 -10.05 -11.22 -3.80
CA ASP A 376 -9.28 -11.22 -5.05
C ASP A 376 -7.77 -10.98 -4.86
N ASP A 377 -7.34 -10.35 -3.76
CA ASP A 377 -5.92 -10.24 -3.42
C ASP A 377 -5.30 -11.61 -3.15
N TYR A 378 -6.07 -12.56 -2.65
CA TYR A 378 -5.61 -13.92 -2.35
C TYR A 378 -5.74 -14.89 -3.52
N GLU A 379 -6.89 -14.90 -4.18
CA GLU A 379 -7.28 -15.94 -5.15
C GLU A 379 -6.97 -15.57 -6.60
N GLY A 380 -6.78 -14.28 -6.88
CA GLY A 380 -6.64 -13.78 -8.24
C GLY A 380 -7.95 -13.88 -9.02
N ARG A 381 -8.67 -12.81 -9.06
CA ARG A 381 -9.89 -12.67 -9.86
C ARG A 381 -9.74 -11.48 -10.79
N ASP A 382 -10.52 -11.52 -11.86
CA ASP A 382 -10.74 -10.33 -12.65
C ASP A 382 -11.25 -9.22 -11.74
N VAL A 383 -10.69 -8.03 -11.88
CA VAL A 383 -11.14 -6.89 -11.09
C VAL A 383 -12.60 -6.65 -11.41
N ILE A 384 -13.43 -6.68 -10.37
CA ILE A 384 -14.87 -6.50 -10.50
C ILE A 384 -15.15 -5.03 -10.67
N PRO A 385 -15.77 -4.58 -11.76
CA PRO A 385 -16.08 -3.16 -11.99
C PRO A 385 -17.10 -2.57 -10.99
N TYR A 386 -17.70 -3.41 -10.15
CA TYR A 386 -18.69 -3.03 -9.15
C TYR A 386 -18.15 -3.27 -7.75
N ILE A 387 -17.89 -2.19 -7.07
CA ILE A 387 -17.34 -2.06 -5.73
C ILE A 387 -18.21 -2.68 -4.62
N LYS A 388 -19.34 -3.27 -4.93
CA LYS A 388 -20.41 -3.65 -4.00
C LYS A 388 -20.13 -4.81 -3.04
N LEU A 389 -19.08 -5.55 -3.21
CA LEU A 389 -18.96 -6.87 -2.57
C LEU A 389 -18.07 -6.91 -1.33
N ASP A 390 -17.43 -5.79 -0.99
CA ASP A 390 -16.55 -5.72 0.16
C ASP A 390 -17.29 -5.25 1.43
N ALA A 391 -16.98 -5.82 2.57
CA ALA A 391 -17.51 -5.39 3.86
C ALA A 391 -17.19 -3.92 4.19
N ASP A 392 -16.09 -3.39 3.62
CA ASP A 392 -15.69 -2.00 3.80
C ASP A 392 -16.56 -0.99 3.06
N THR A 393 -17.23 -1.41 1.99
CA THR A 393 -17.92 -0.47 1.10
C THR A 393 -19.35 -0.13 1.52
N ARG A 394 -19.88 -0.76 2.55
CA ARG A 394 -21.29 -0.64 2.97
C ARG A 394 -21.76 0.79 3.29
N ASN A 395 -20.85 1.66 3.70
CA ASN A 395 -21.14 3.04 4.10
C ASN A 395 -20.42 4.06 3.22
N ILE A 396 -19.96 3.65 2.04
CA ILE A 396 -19.28 4.51 1.08
C ILE A 396 -20.25 4.80 -0.05
N GLU A 397 -20.33 6.05 -0.45
CA GLU A 397 -21.12 6.47 -1.60
C GLU A 397 -20.52 5.86 -2.87
N GLU A 398 -21.35 5.12 -3.61
CA GLU A 398 -20.97 4.61 -4.92
C GLU A 398 -21.08 5.73 -5.94
N ILE A 399 -20.05 5.90 -6.75
CA ILE A 399 -20.10 6.81 -7.90
C ILE A 399 -20.34 6.02 -9.18
N SER A 400 -21.21 6.55 -10.02
CA SER A 400 -21.38 6.08 -11.39
C SER A 400 -20.42 6.86 -12.29
N VAL A 401 -19.67 6.14 -13.10
CA VAL A 401 -18.73 6.72 -14.06
C VAL A 401 -19.20 6.33 -15.46
N GLU A 402 -19.48 7.35 -16.27
CA GLU A 402 -19.88 7.19 -17.66
C GLU A 402 -18.75 7.63 -18.59
N LYS A 403 -18.80 7.12 -19.81
CA LYS A 403 -17.88 7.50 -20.88
C LYS A 403 -17.92 9.01 -21.14
N ASP A 404 -16.78 9.64 -21.15
CA ASP A 404 -16.66 11.05 -21.56
C ASP A 404 -16.56 11.13 -23.09
N GLU A 405 -17.64 11.56 -23.75
CA GLU A 405 -17.74 11.59 -25.22
C GLU A 405 -16.65 12.47 -25.89
N ARG A 406 -16.05 13.41 -25.17
CA ARG A 406 -15.02 14.31 -25.72
C ARG A 406 -13.61 13.80 -25.51
N LYS A 407 -13.37 13.11 -24.39
CA LYS A 407 -12.03 12.70 -23.95
C LYS A 407 -11.77 11.20 -24.08
N PHE A 408 -12.83 10.42 -24.33
CA PHE A 408 -12.69 8.98 -24.49
C PHE A 408 -11.92 8.66 -25.77
N LYS A 409 -10.84 7.91 -25.62
CA LYS A 409 -10.02 7.43 -26.73
C LYS A 409 -9.53 6.02 -26.44
N LEU A 410 -9.91 5.06 -27.27
CA LEU A 410 -9.29 3.74 -27.21
C LEU A 410 -7.81 3.86 -27.57
N ARG A 411 -6.96 3.23 -26.77
CA ARG A 411 -5.50 3.24 -26.95
C ARG A 411 -5.05 2.23 -28.01
N MET A 412 -5.88 1.22 -28.28
CA MET A 412 -5.68 0.23 -29.34
C MET A 412 -7.04 -0.35 -29.77
N PRO A 413 -7.12 -1.07 -30.92
CA PRO A 413 -8.31 -1.80 -31.31
C PRO A 413 -8.77 -2.80 -30.24
N ALA A 414 -10.08 -2.92 -30.03
CA ALA A 414 -10.64 -3.79 -29.00
C ALA A 414 -10.21 -5.27 -29.15
N GLU A 415 -10.17 -5.75 -30.40
CA GLU A 415 -9.74 -7.12 -30.72
C GLU A 415 -8.29 -7.39 -30.26
N LYS A 416 -7.38 -6.46 -30.53
CA LYS A 416 -5.97 -6.55 -30.09
C LYS A 416 -5.88 -6.52 -28.56
N LEU A 417 -6.70 -5.70 -27.90
CA LEU A 417 -6.74 -5.64 -26.43
C LEU A 417 -7.17 -6.99 -25.84
N GLU A 418 -8.20 -7.62 -26.40
CA GLU A 418 -8.67 -8.95 -25.95
C GLU A 418 -7.68 -10.08 -26.23
N GLU A 419 -6.88 -9.98 -27.28
CA GLU A 419 -5.77 -10.91 -27.53
C GLU A 419 -4.66 -10.74 -26.50
N LEU A 420 -4.24 -9.51 -26.22
CA LEU A 420 -3.21 -9.21 -25.23
C LEU A 420 -3.59 -9.61 -23.81
N LYS A 421 -4.86 -9.53 -23.43
CA LYS A 421 -5.34 -10.02 -22.12
C LYS A 421 -5.07 -11.50 -21.87
N LYS A 422 -4.87 -12.29 -22.92
CA LYS A 422 -4.53 -13.71 -22.81
C LYS A 422 -3.04 -13.94 -22.57
N GLU A 423 -2.19 -12.96 -22.90
CA GLU A 423 -0.74 -13.08 -22.87
C GLU A 423 -0.07 -12.28 -21.74
N ILE A 424 -0.66 -11.15 -21.37
CA ILE A 424 -0.14 -10.25 -20.34
C ILE A 424 -1.23 -9.88 -19.33
N PRO A 425 -0.90 -9.45 -18.11
CA PRO A 425 -1.87 -9.18 -17.05
C PRO A 425 -2.63 -7.84 -17.26
N LEU A 426 -3.25 -7.68 -18.42
CA LEU A 426 -4.18 -6.57 -18.68
C LEU A 426 -5.51 -6.87 -18.00
N ASN A 427 -5.99 -5.92 -17.20
CA ASN A 427 -7.26 -6.03 -16.46
C ASN A 427 -7.39 -7.32 -15.66
N ASN A 428 -6.28 -7.91 -15.29
CA ASN A 428 -6.21 -9.15 -14.53
C ASN A 428 -5.16 -9.09 -13.42
N TYR A 429 -5.46 -9.75 -12.31
CA TYR A 429 -4.59 -9.84 -11.15
C TYR A 429 -4.51 -11.31 -10.67
N PRO A 430 -3.32 -11.93 -10.72
CA PRO A 430 -3.18 -13.37 -10.44
C PRO A 430 -3.35 -13.73 -8.96
N GLY A 431 -3.35 -12.77 -8.05
CA GLY A 431 -3.46 -13.00 -6.62
C GLY A 431 -2.19 -13.54 -5.94
N MET A 432 -2.22 -13.53 -4.62
CA MET A 432 -1.08 -13.94 -3.78
C MET A 432 -0.90 -15.47 -3.74
N ILE A 433 -1.98 -16.22 -3.76
CA ILE A 433 -1.94 -17.68 -3.54
C ILE A 433 -1.16 -18.39 -4.64
N THR A 434 -1.21 -17.88 -5.87
CA THR A 434 -0.47 -18.46 -7.00
C THR A 434 1.05 -18.47 -6.80
N GLU A 435 1.56 -17.51 -6.04
CA GLU A 435 2.99 -17.34 -5.76
C GLU A 435 3.48 -18.21 -4.59
N MET A 436 2.56 -18.73 -3.78
CA MET A 436 2.92 -19.52 -2.60
C MET A 436 3.15 -21.00 -2.92
N LYS A 437 4.06 -21.63 -2.19
CA LYS A 437 4.24 -23.07 -2.21
C LYS A 437 3.07 -23.79 -1.51
N ASP A 438 2.86 -25.06 -1.85
CA ASP A 438 1.92 -25.91 -1.13
C ASP A 438 2.32 -26.03 0.35
N ASN A 439 1.33 -26.20 1.21
CA ASN A 439 1.45 -26.24 2.67
C ASN A 439 1.90 -24.91 3.31
N THR A 440 1.78 -23.79 2.62
CA THR A 440 1.96 -22.47 3.23
C THR A 440 0.64 -21.91 3.75
N ILE A 441 0.74 -21.07 4.78
CA ILE A 441 -0.42 -20.51 5.47
C ILE A 441 -0.72 -19.12 4.93
N VAL A 442 -1.98 -18.86 4.61
CA VAL A 442 -2.51 -17.52 4.31
C VAL A 442 -3.50 -17.16 5.41
N ILE A 443 -3.31 -16.03 6.08
CA ILE A 443 -4.18 -15.55 7.14
C ILE A 443 -4.58 -14.10 6.86
N ASP A 444 -5.89 -13.86 6.77
CA ASP A 444 -6.43 -12.50 6.69
C ASP A 444 -6.49 -11.85 8.08
N ASP A 445 -6.12 -10.58 8.15
CA ASP A 445 -6.20 -9.75 9.37
C ASP A 445 -5.65 -10.43 10.63
N LEU A 446 -4.43 -10.90 10.56
CA LEU A 446 -3.69 -11.51 11.67
C LEU A 446 -3.65 -10.52 12.86
N ASN A 447 -4.15 -10.92 14.01
CA ASN A 447 -4.10 -10.10 15.22
C ASN A 447 -2.83 -10.39 16.06
N HIS A 448 -2.56 -9.56 17.07
CA HIS A 448 -1.34 -9.68 17.88
C HIS A 448 -1.22 -11.03 18.59
N PHE A 449 -2.32 -11.60 19.06
CA PHE A 449 -2.33 -12.90 19.71
C PHE A 449 -1.96 -14.02 18.72
N GLU A 450 -2.56 -13.99 17.54
CA GLU A 450 -2.25 -14.93 16.47
C GLU A 450 -0.79 -14.75 15.99
N THR A 451 -0.33 -13.51 15.82
CA THR A 451 1.07 -13.20 15.48
C THR A 451 2.04 -13.86 16.47
N GLU A 452 1.79 -13.74 17.77
CA GLU A 452 2.62 -14.36 18.79
C GLU A 452 2.61 -15.90 18.66
N MET A 453 1.47 -16.50 18.44
CA MET A 453 1.33 -17.95 18.32
C MET A 453 2.04 -18.49 17.08
N VAL A 454 1.85 -17.86 15.90
CA VAL A 454 2.50 -18.32 14.65
C VAL A 454 4.02 -18.13 14.70
N VAL A 455 4.51 -17.03 15.27
CA VAL A 455 5.95 -16.79 15.41
C VAL A 455 6.59 -17.83 16.35
N LYS A 456 5.94 -18.17 17.47
CA LYS A 456 6.40 -19.24 18.38
C LYS A 456 6.43 -20.60 17.69
N ALA A 457 5.43 -20.90 16.88
CA ALA A 457 5.29 -22.20 16.22
C ALA A 457 6.25 -22.35 15.02
N LEU A 458 6.34 -21.33 14.16
CA LEU A 458 7.05 -21.39 12.87
C LEU A 458 8.50 -20.87 12.94
N LYS A 459 8.83 -20.03 13.94
CA LYS A 459 10.20 -19.54 14.21
C LYS A 459 10.90 -18.98 12.96
N PRO A 460 10.30 -18.01 12.24
CA PRO A 460 10.91 -17.47 11.02
C PRO A 460 12.20 -16.73 11.32
N ALA A 461 13.11 -16.66 10.35
CA ALA A 461 14.30 -15.83 10.44
C ALA A 461 13.98 -14.34 10.17
N PHE A 462 12.97 -14.08 9.35
CA PHE A 462 12.51 -12.76 8.96
C PHE A 462 10.98 -12.65 9.03
N PHE A 463 10.50 -11.52 9.54
CA PHE A 463 9.08 -11.17 9.50
C PHE A 463 8.91 -9.77 8.90
N GLY A 464 8.46 -9.71 7.65
CA GLY A 464 8.03 -8.47 7.02
C GLY A 464 6.66 -8.08 7.57
N SER A 465 6.58 -7.01 8.37
CA SER A 465 5.39 -6.65 9.12
C SER A 465 4.82 -5.28 8.71
N GLY A 466 3.59 -5.03 9.12
CA GLY A 466 3.02 -3.69 9.19
C GLY A 466 3.66 -2.86 10.32
N ILE A 467 3.11 -1.66 10.49
CA ILE A 467 3.66 -0.66 11.44
C ILE A 467 3.57 -1.12 12.90
N LYS A 468 2.61 -1.96 13.23
CA LYS A 468 2.20 -2.25 14.60
C LYS A 468 2.83 -3.51 15.17
N ASP A 469 3.20 -4.46 14.33
CA ASP A 469 3.68 -5.78 14.77
C ASP A 469 5.17 -5.85 15.04
N LYS A 470 5.96 -5.02 14.34
CA LYS A 470 7.42 -5.05 14.35
C LYS A 470 8.02 -5.22 15.74
N TYR A 471 7.61 -4.38 16.69
CA TYR A 471 8.24 -4.37 18.02
C TYR A 471 7.90 -5.59 18.87
N ILE A 472 6.69 -6.14 18.71
CA ILE A 472 6.29 -7.38 19.40
C ILE A 472 7.14 -8.53 18.90
N ILE A 473 7.31 -8.65 17.59
CA ILE A 473 8.08 -9.70 16.94
C ILE A 473 9.56 -9.59 17.30
N GLN A 474 10.12 -8.39 17.31
CA GLN A 474 11.51 -8.16 17.72
C GLN A 474 11.76 -8.54 19.18
N LYS A 475 10.80 -8.27 20.08
CA LYS A 475 10.86 -8.74 21.48
C LYS A 475 10.83 -10.27 21.62
N MET A 476 10.36 -10.97 20.59
CA MET A 476 10.38 -12.43 20.52
C MET A 476 11.71 -12.98 19.93
N GLY A 477 12.67 -12.13 19.62
CA GLY A 477 13.97 -12.53 19.08
C GLY A 477 13.98 -12.80 17.59
N VAL A 478 13.01 -12.30 16.85
CA VAL A 478 12.94 -12.42 15.39
C VAL A 478 13.19 -11.07 14.74
N TYR A 479 14.03 -11.05 13.72
CA TYR A 479 14.20 -9.84 12.93
C TYR A 479 12.89 -9.48 12.21
N SER A 480 12.40 -8.31 12.49
CA SER A 480 11.21 -7.78 11.82
C SER A 480 11.46 -6.40 11.24
N LYS A 481 11.06 -6.21 9.99
CA LYS A 481 11.17 -4.96 9.26
C LYS A 481 9.78 -4.44 8.91
N GLN A 482 9.58 -3.14 9.11
CA GLN A 482 8.34 -2.51 8.74
C GLN A 482 8.30 -2.27 7.22
N MET A 483 7.32 -2.84 6.55
CA MET A 483 7.20 -2.78 5.10
C MET A 483 6.40 -1.58 4.56
N HIS A 484 5.80 -0.76 5.45
CA HIS A 484 5.10 0.47 5.06
C HIS A 484 5.98 1.72 5.06
N SER A 485 7.13 1.69 5.73
CA SER A 485 8.04 2.83 5.81
C SER A 485 9.50 2.44 5.59
N TYR A 486 9.76 1.14 5.40
CA TYR A 486 11.09 0.55 5.26
C TYR A 486 12.05 0.91 6.40
N ASP A 487 11.52 1.34 7.55
CA ASP A 487 12.33 1.85 8.68
C ASP A 487 13.30 2.95 8.24
N TYR A 488 12.87 3.82 7.33
CA TYR A 488 13.64 4.89 6.70
C TYR A 488 14.73 4.44 5.71
N ALA A 489 14.79 3.13 5.38
CA ALA A 489 15.66 2.58 4.34
C ALA A 489 15.00 2.67 2.94
N GLY A 490 15.51 1.94 1.98
CA GLY A 490 15.03 1.87 0.59
C GLY A 490 15.89 2.71 -0.36
N PRO A 491 15.54 2.77 -1.66
CA PRO A 491 14.39 2.10 -2.25
C PRO A 491 14.48 0.56 -2.18
N TYR A 492 13.32 -0.13 -2.30
CA TYR A 492 13.24 -1.59 -2.44
C TYR A 492 12.62 -2.03 -3.77
N ALA A 493 12.00 -1.12 -4.50
CA ALA A 493 11.61 -1.35 -5.88
C ALA A 493 12.81 -1.21 -6.83
N GLY A 494 12.71 -1.82 -8.00
CA GLY A 494 13.76 -1.79 -9.01
C GLY A 494 14.93 -2.73 -8.73
N TYR A 495 15.87 -2.77 -9.65
CA TYR A 495 17.05 -3.64 -9.55
C TYR A 495 17.95 -3.27 -8.36
N ARG A 496 18.25 -1.98 -8.19
CA ARG A 496 19.01 -1.49 -7.02
C ARG A 496 18.24 -1.68 -5.71
N GLY A 497 16.92 -1.58 -5.78
CA GLY A 497 16.04 -1.82 -4.66
C GLY A 497 16.09 -3.27 -4.17
N ALA A 498 16.20 -4.23 -5.07
CA ALA A 498 16.38 -5.64 -4.73
C ALA A 498 17.69 -5.87 -3.94
N VAL A 499 18.79 -5.21 -4.34
CA VAL A 499 20.06 -5.25 -3.59
C VAL A 499 19.91 -4.64 -2.20
N ASN A 500 19.28 -3.47 -2.10
CA ASN A 500 19.08 -2.80 -0.82
C ASN A 500 18.25 -3.67 0.14
N PHE A 501 17.19 -4.30 -0.36
CA PHE A 501 16.37 -5.22 0.43
C PHE A 501 17.17 -6.45 0.89
N ALA A 502 17.92 -7.06 -0.04
CA ALA A 502 18.76 -8.23 0.27
C ALA A 502 19.81 -7.91 1.33
N LYS A 503 20.49 -6.77 1.19
CA LYS A 503 21.48 -6.26 2.15
C LYS A 503 20.88 -6.04 3.53
N ASP A 504 19.76 -5.32 3.60
CA ASP A 504 19.09 -5.01 4.86
C ASP A 504 18.56 -6.28 5.54
N THR A 505 18.03 -7.23 4.76
CA THR A 505 17.54 -8.52 5.27
C THR A 505 18.70 -9.36 5.79
N ALA A 506 19.77 -9.52 5.02
CA ALA A 506 20.97 -10.26 5.45
C ALA A 506 21.58 -9.66 6.72
N ALA A 507 21.78 -8.35 6.77
CA ALA A 507 22.29 -7.67 7.95
C ALA A 507 21.36 -7.86 9.17
N GLY A 508 20.05 -7.77 8.95
CA GLY A 508 19.05 -7.90 9.99
C GLY A 508 19.01 -9.30 10.62
N ILE A 509 18.96 -10.35 9.81
CA ILE A 509 18.88 -11.73 10.31
C ILE A 509 20.17 -12.21 10.99
N HIS A 510 21.31 -11.63 10.64
CA HIS A 510 22.61 -11.97 11.22
C HIS A 510 23.04 -11.02 12.34
N THR A 511 22.25 -10.02 12.67
CA THR A 511 22.59 -9.08 13.75
C THR A 511 22.60 -9.80 15.10
N PRO A 512 23.65 -9.64 15.93
CA PRO A 512 23.74 -10.29 17.25
C PRO A 512 22.70 -9.76 18.25
N ALA A 513 22.05 -8.63 17.96
CA ALA A 513 21.03 -8.05 18.84
C ALA A 513 19.90 -9.03 19.21
N TRP A 514 19.52 -9.93 18.29
CA TRP A 514 18.47 -10.91 18.54
C TRP A 514 18.89 -12.04 19.49
N SER A 515 20.18 -12.23 19.72
CA SER A 515 20.68 -13.17 20.73
C SER A 515 20.49 -12.66 22.16
N TYR A 516 20.35 -11.36 22.35
CA TYR A 516 20.09 -10.73 23.64
C TYR A 516 18.62 -10.77 24.03
N THR A 517 17.71 -10.97 23.07
CA THR A 517 16.30 -11.23 23.35
C THR A 517 16.10 -12.74 23.51
N ILE A 518 15.40 -13.17 24.56
CA ILE A 518 15.13 -14.60 24.79
C ILE A 518 13.89 -14.97 23.96
N PRO A 519 14.05 -15.73 22.84
CA PRO A 519 12.89 -16.14 22.06
C PRO A 519 11.98 -17.06 22.89
N PRO A 520 10.64 -16.94 22.74
CA PRO A 520 9.69 -17.73 23.54
C PRO A 520 9.83 -19.25 23.40
N TRP A 521 10.47 -19.72 22.33
CA TRP A 521 10.73 -21.15 22.07
C TRP A 521 12.02 -21.67 22.68
N LYS A 522 12.90 -20.81 23.18
CA LYS A 522 14.08 -21.23 23.96
C LYS A 522 13.63 -21.46 25.40
N LYS A 523 13.52 -22.71 25.80
CA LYS A 523 13.05 -23.11 27.14
C LYS A 523 14.09 -22.92 28.25
N GLU A 524 15.39 -22.85 27.94
CA GLU A 524 16.41 -22.61 28.94
C GLU A 524 16.71 -21.12 29.01
N PRO A 525 16.61 -20.53 30.22
CA PRO A 525 17.06 -19.15 30.40
C PRO A 525 18.55 -19.09 30.16
N ILE A 526 18.98 -18.26 29.20
CA ILE A 526 20.39 -17.94 28.95
C ILE A 526 21.03 -17.33 30.22
N LEU A 527 20.21 -16.81 31.11
CA LEU A 527 20.58 -16.27 32.40
C LEU A 527 20.44 -17.33 33.51
N LYS A 528 21.30 -18.31 33.56
CA LYS A 528 21.63 -19.03 34.82
C LYS A 528 22.62 -18.24 35.66
N GLY A 529 22.92 -17.01 35.37
CA GLY A 529 23.65 -16.09 36.21
C GLY A 529 22.73 -14.95 36.58
N LYS A 530 22.37 -14.80 37.84
CA LYS A 530 21.82 -13.56 38.36
C LYS A 530 22.78 -12.45 37.96
N ILE A 531 22.35 -11.53 37.11
CA ILE A 531 22.97 -10.21 37.08
C ILE A 531 22.60 -9.61 38.44
N GLN A 532 23.41 -9.79 39.45
CA GLN A 532 23.34 -9.01 40.67
C GLN A 532 23.77 -7.60 40.28
N ILE A 533 22.79 -6.76 39.98
CA ILE A 533 22.99 -5.32 40.08
C ILE A 533 22.88 -5.04 41.57
N GLU A 534 24.04 -4.86 42.23
CA GLU A 534 24.09 -4.44 43.63
C GLU A 534 23.20 -3.19 43.77
N GLY A 535 22.15 -3.31 44.60
CA GLY A 535 21.30 -2.18 44.99
C GLY A 535 19.91 -2.10 44.41
N VAL A 536 19.41 -3.12 43.68
CA VAL A 536 17.99 -3.16 43.22
C VAL A 536 17.32 -4.38 43.86
N GLU A 537 16.42 -4.12 44.83
CA GLU A 537 15.52 -5.14 45.36
C GLU A 537 14.55 -5.60 44.27
N GLU A 538 14.29 -6.91 44.22
CA GLU A 538 13.29 -7.51 43.32
C GLU A 538 11.93 -6.82 43.49
N VAL A 539 11.49 -6.15 42.43
CA VAL A 539 10.07 -5.79 42.26
C VAL A 539 9.46 -6.88 41.40
N CYS A 540 8.57 -7.66 42.01
CA CYS A 540 7.76 -8.71 41.36
C CYS A 540 6.90 -8.18 40.23
#